data_5ced0206aaaf6cb95b3cad64dcb2cda2
#
_entry.id   5ced0206aaaf6cb95b3cad64dcb2cda2
#
_cell.length_a   1.000
_cell.length_b   1.000
_cell.length_c   1.000
_cell.angle_alpha   90.00
_cell.angle_beta   90.00
_cell.angle_gamma   90.00
#
_symmetry.space_group_name_H-M   'P 1'
#
loop_
_entity.id
_entity.type
_entity.pdbx_description
1 polymer ?
#
loop_
_entity_poly.entity_id
_entity_poly.type
_entity_poly.pdbx_seq_one_letter_code
_entity_poly.pdbx_strand_id
1 'polypeptide(L)'
;MRVRALILAAALSPAAFAQDLAPAPRGEIGLRYWLSTGETKHSHNAQGIAPTLGNPTSVLLYENLDAHVLELFGRANFADNWFLKGNLGLGSVTTGSFRDEDFNAGQVKFSDTTSSVPSGWIGYGTIDIGRNEWTLRQGRTTLGAFVGYSQWTESVDAYGATDHLGFIGGNIDRSVKVITNKVTWRSLRVGLAANLGLGERTQLSADFAFIPYAKARNEDSHHLRTNPSSIFFLGPVPNIIIEGEGRGAQLDAELRHEIAPRTELGIGVRYWYIKATKGTRTVPAFPGAETPIVELYSLRTGVTASLSHTW
;
A
#
# COMPACT_ATOMS: atom_id res chain seq x y z
N MET A 1 11.24 -16.62 -16.53
CA MET A 1 9.96 -17.29 -16.89
C MET A 1 9.02 -16.26 -17.51
N ARG A 2 8.59 -16.41 -18.75
CA ARG A 2 7.71 -15.44 -19.43
C ARG A 2 6.26 -15.80 -19.12
N VAL A 3 5.58 -14.99 -18.32
CA VAL A 3 4.13 -15.10 -18.07
C VAL A 3 3.41 -14.45 -19.26
N ARG A 4 2.72 -15.25 -20.07
CA ARG A 4 1.82 -14.78 -21.11
C ARG A 4 0.47 -14.45 -20.47
N ALA A 5 0.10 -13.18 -20.47
CA ALA A 5 -1.22 -12.75 -20.09
C ALA A 5 -2.24 -13.18 -21.15
N LEU A 6 -3.18 -14.02 -20.77
CA LEU A 6 -4.33 -14.40 -21.60
C LEU A 6 -5.43 -13.34 -21.38
N ILE A 7 -5.68 -12.51 -22.39
CA ILE A 7 -6.84 -11.60 -22.41
C ILE A 7 -8.02 -12.40 -22.92
N LEU A 8 -8.97 -12.72 -22.03
CA LEU A 8 -10.24 -13.34 -22.40
C LEU A 8 -11.25 -12.24 -22.74
N ALA A 9 -11.46 -11.98 -24.03
CA ALA A 9 -12.54 -11.12 -24.50
C ALA A 9 -13.85 -11.93 -24.55
N ALA A 10 -14.71 -11.76 -23.55
CA ALA A 10 -16.06 -12.29 -23.57
C ALA A 10 -16.99 -11.32 -24.31
N ALA A 11 -17.44 -11.70 -25.50
CA ALA A 11 -18.48 -11.02 -26.24
C ALA A 11 -19.84 -11.25 -25.56
N LEU A 12 -20.35 -10.25 -24.84
CA LEU A 12 -21.70 -10.25 -24.26
C LEU A 12 -22.70 -9.76 -25.29
N SER A 13 -23.57 -10.66 -25.79
CA SER A 13 -24.73 -10.30 -26.58
C SER A 13 -25.79 -9.59 -25.73
N PRO A 14 -26.36 -8.47 -26.16
CA PRO A 14 -27.41 -7.79 -25.41
C PRO A 14 -28.77 -8.49 -25.67
N ALA A 15 -29.14 -9.44 -24.81
CA ALA A 15 -30.52 -9.93 -24.78
C ALA A 15 -31.33 -9.06 -23.82
N ALA A 16 -32.36 -8.44 -24.35
CA ALA A 16 -33.28 -7.58 -23.63
C ALA A 16 -34.11 -8.35 -22.60
N PHE A 17 -34.02 -7.93 -21.34
CA PHE A 17 -35.08 -8.12 -20.34
C PHE A 17 -35.30 -6.76 -19.66
N ALA A 18 -36.33 -6.04 -20.10
CA ALA A 18 -36.86 -4.91 -19.35
C ALA A 18 -37.71 -5.48 -18.22
N GLN A 19 -37.11 -5.70 -17.06
CA GLN A 19 -37.83 -5.86 -15.80
C GLN A 19 -37.77 -4.53 -15.06
N ASP A 20 -38.89 -4.16 -14.39
CA ASP A 20 -38.95 -3.01 -13.49
C ASP A 20 -37.98 -3.25 -12.31
N LEU A 21 -36.77 -2.79 -12.48
CA LEU A 21 -35.72 -2.88 -11.45
C LEU A 21 -35.89 -1.75 -10.44
N ALA A 22 -35.65 -2.03 -9.16
CA ALA A 22 -35.64 -1.01 -8.12
C ALA A 22 -34.69 0.15 -8.45
N PRO A 23 -35.01 1.39 -8.07
CA PRO A 23 -34.14 2.54 -8.32
C PRO A 23 -32.76 2.31 -7.68
N ALA A 24 -31.73 2.93 -8.25
CA ALA A 24 -30.38 2.85 -7.75
C ALA A 24 -30.31 3.27 -6.27
N PRO A 25 -29.56 2.56 -5.42
CA PRO A 25 -29.44 2.92 -4.01
C PRO A 25 -28.84 4.32 -3.85
N ARG A 26 -29.36 5.08 -2.89
CA ARG A 26 -28.86 6.44 -2.57
C ARG A 26 -27.55 6.40 -1.81
N GLY A 27 -27.24 5.29 -1.17
CA GLY A 27 -26.00 5.13 -0.43
C GLY A 27 -25.70 3.69 -0.06
N GLU A 28 -24.51 3.51 0.47
CA GLU A 28 -23.98 2.25 0.94
C GLU A 28 -23.08 2.51 2.15
N ILE A 29 -23.13 1.62 3.13
CA ILE A 29 -22.15 1.53 4.21
C ILE A 29 -21.83 0.06 4.43
N GLY A 30 -20.57 -0.25 4.72
CA GLY A 30 -20.16 -1.64 4.95
C GLY A 30 -18.88 -1.78 5.74
N LEU A 31 -18.66 -3.00 6.17
CA LEU A 31 -17.42 -3.45 6.76
C LEU A 31 -16.72 -4.38 5.77
N ARG A 32 -15.41 -4.27 5.69
CA ARG A 32 -14.56 -5.12 4.85
C ARG A 32 -13.41 -5.65 5.68
N TYR A 33 -13.14 -6.92 5.52
CA TYR A 33 -11.95 -7.57 6.02
C TYR A 33 -10.98 -7.80 4.86
N TRP A 34 -9.73 -7.41 5.03
CA TRP A 34 -8.69 -7.56 4.03
C TRP A 34 -7.55 -8.41 4.58
N LEU A 35 -7.37 -9.60 4.00
CA LEU A 35 -6.19 -10.44 4.15
C LEU A 35 -5.18 -10.01 3.11
N SER A 36 -4.05 -9.50 3.55
CA SER A 36 -3.07 -8.91 2.64
C SER A 36 -1.66 -9.36 2.93
N THR A 37 -0.83 -9.34 1.89
CA THR A 37 0.63 -9.37 2.00
C THR A 37 1.21 -8.13 1.35
N GLY A 38 2.39 -7.73 1.79
CA GLY A 38 2.99 -6.48 1.33
C GLY A 38 4.50 -6.48 1.33
N GLU A 39 5.03 -5.42 0.74
CA GLU A 39 6.47 -5.19 0.61
C GLU A 39 6.74 -3.68 0.67
N THR A 40 7.77 -3.30 1.41
CA THR A 40 8.32 -1.93 1.38
C THR A 40 9.83 -2.03 1.23
N LYS A 41 10.37 -1.28 0.26
CA LYS A 41 11.79 -1.24 -0.03
C LYS A 41 12.26 0.19 -0.10
N HIS A 42 13.44 0.45 0.46
CA HIS A 42 14.17 1.68 0.19
C HIS A 42 15.66 1.43 0.03
N SER A 43 16.28 2.29 -0.75
CA SER A 43 17.72 2.30 -0.99
C SER A 43 18.19 3.72 -1.28
N HIS A 44 19.46 3.98 -1.02
CA HIS A 44 20.04 5.31 -1.20
C HIS A 44 21.42 5.26 -1.84
N ASN A 45 21.86 6.41 -2.34
CA ASN A 45 23.14 6.61 -2.98
C ASN A 45 23.96 7.65 -2.20
N ALA A 46 25.00 7.20 -1.48
CA ALA A 46 25.92 8.09 -0.77
C ALA A 46 27.26 8.30 -1.51
N GLN A 47 27.37 7.92 -2.79
CA GLN A 47 28.57 8.11 -3.59
C GLN A 47 29.03 9.57 -3.64
N GLY A 48 28.10 10.53 -3.55
CA GLY A 48 28.40 11.96 -3.48
C GLY A 48 29.09 12.41 -2.16
N ILE A 49 28.95 11.61 -1.07
CA ILE A 49 29.65 11.85 0.18
C ILE A 49 31.06 11.24 0.11
N ALA A 50 31.15 9.99 -0.31
CA ALA A 50 32.41 9.29 -0.54
C ALA A 50 32.24 8.25 -1.66
N PRO A 51 33.14 8.22 -2.67
CA PRO A 51 33.02 7.26 -3.79
C PRO A 51 32.96 5.79 -3.35
N THR A 52 33.59 5.45 -2.23
CA THR A 52 33.59 4.11 -1.66
C THR A 52 32.22 3.66 -1.13
N LEU A 53 31.30 4.59 -0.87
CA LEU A 53 29.94 4.27 -0.44
C LEU A 53 29.04 3.78 -1.58
N GLY A 54 29.34 4.19 -2.84
CA GLY A 54 28.71 3.61 -4.02
C GLY A 54 27.23 3.94 -4.24
N ASN A 55 26.65 3.25 -5.25
CA ASN A 55 25.24 3.34 -5.65
C ASN A 55 24.73 1.96 -6.09
N PRO A 56 23.82 1.29 -5.34
CA PRO A 56 23.34 1.72 -4.02
C PRO A 56 24.42 1.62 -2.93
N THR A 57 24.25 2.41 -1.87
CA THR A 57 25.04 2.27 -0.65
C THR A 57 24.46 1.22 0.27
N SER A 58 23.14 1.26 0.44
CA SER A 58 22.38 0.32 1.27
C SER A 58 21.02 0.03 0.62
N VAL A 59 20.53 -1.18 0.84
CA VAL A 59 19.21 -1.65 0.40
C VAL A 59 18.51 -2.29 1.59
N LEU A 60 17.37 -1.74 1.97
CA LEU A 60 16.51 -2.26 3.03
C LEU A 60 15.21 -2.75 2.40
N LEU A 61 14.92 -4.04 2.59
CA LEU A 61 13.75 -4.72 2.04
C LEU A 61 12.95 -5.35 3.15
N TYR A 62 11.71 -4.90 3.32
CA TYR A 62 10.69 -5.50 4.16
C TYR A 62 9.72 -6.25 3.24
N GLU A 63 9.61 -7.56 3.37
CA GLU A 63 8.84 -8.40 2.46
C GLU A 63 7.99 -9.43 3.20
N ASN A 64 7.01 -10.01 2.47
CA ASN A 64 6.07 -10.97 3.02
C ASN A 64 5.35 -10.44 4.27
N LEU A 65 5.03 -9.14 4.25
CA LEU A 65 4.36 -8.45 5.37
C LEU A 65 2.87 -8.81 5.37
N ASP A 66 2.53 -9.95 5.96
CA ASP A 66 1.14 -10.38 6.05
C ASP A 66 0.37 -9.57 7.09
N ALA A 67 -0.83 -9.16 6.73
CA ALA A 67 -1.65 -8.32 7.60
C ALA A 67 -3.14 -8.67 7.51
N HIS A 68 -3.81 -8.41 8.65
CA HIS A 68 -5.25 -8.49 8.82
C HIS A 68 -5.79 -7.08 9.04
N VAL A 69 -6.66 -6.62 8.15
CA VAL A 69 -7.20 -5.26 8.21
C VAL A 69 -8.72 -5.30 8.28
N LEU A 70 -9.29 -4.54 9.20
CA LEU A 70 -10.71 -4.23 9.23
C LEU A 70 -10.90 -2.83 8.65
N GLU A 71 -11.84 -2.68 7.72
CA GLU A 71 -12.16 -1.44 7.03
C GLU A 71 -13.65 -1.12 7.17
N LEU A 72 -13.95 0.13 7.51
CA LEU A 72 -15.25 0.75 7.30
C LEU A 72 -15.23 1.46 5.95
N PHE A 73 -16.22 1.23 5.10
CA PHE A 73 -16.36 1.93 3.83
C PHE A 73 -17.77 2.42 3.60
N GLY A 74 -17.90 3.40 2.72
CA GLY A 74 -19.21 3.92 2.34
C GLY A 74 -19.20 4.72 1.07
N ARG A 75 -20.40 4.87 0.51
CA ARG A 75 -20.69 5.67 -0.67
C ARG A 75 -22.05 6.36 -0.50
N ALA A 76 -22.13 7.62 -0.87
CA ALA A 76 -23.37 8.37 -0.98
C ALA A 76 -23.53 8.88 -2.41
N ASN A 77 -24.68 8.61 -3.03
CA ASN A 77 -25.04 9.15 -4.34
C ASN A 77 -26.01 10.31 -4.14
N PHE A 78 -25.81 11.42 -4.85
CA PHE A 78 -26.60 12.64 -4.71
C PHE A 78 -26.90 13.27 -6.08
N ALA A 79 -27.41 14.50 -6.12
CA ALA A 79 -27.92 15.13 -7.33
C ALA A 79 -27.00 14.97 -8.56
N ASP A 80 -27.59 14.85 -9.75
CA ASP A 80 -26.88 14.84 -11.04
C ASP A 80 -25.82 13.75 -11.21
N ASN A 81 -26.08 12.56 -10.65
CA ASN A 81 -25.15 11.41 -10.71
C ASN A 81 -23.82 11.58 -9.97
N TRP A 82 -23.70 12.57 -9.11
CA TRP A 82 -22.51 12.71 -8.25
C TRP A 82 -22.51 11.68 -7.15
N PHE A 83 -21.30 11.29 -6.74
CA PHE A 83 -21.09 10.45 -5.56
C PHE A 83 -19.92 10.96 -4.71
N LEU A 84 -20.02 10.68 -3.43
CA LEU A 84 -18.93 10.76 -2.47
C LEU A 84 -18.69 9.34 -1.95
N LYS A 85 -17.46 8.87 -1.93
CA LYS A 85 -17.09 7.59 -1.33
C LYS A 85 -15.83 7.72 -0.49
N GLY A 86 -15.68 6.82 0.45
CA GLY A 86 -14.48 6.77 1.27
C GLY A 86 -14.36 5.48 2.06
N ASN A 87 -13.18 5.29 2.63
CA ASN A 87 -12.93 4.19 3.54
C ASN A 87 -11.91 4.58 4.61
N LEU A 88 -11.97 3.85 5.73
CA LEU A 88 -11.00 3.92 6.83
C LEU A 88 -10.67 2.48 7.22
N GLY A 89 -9.40 2.09 7.12
CA GLY A 89 -8.91 0.77 7.48
C GLY A 89 -7.83 0.84 8.55
N LEU A 90 -7.89 -0.13 9.47
CA LEU A 90 -6.88 -0.33 10.51
C LEU A 90 -6.61 -1.82 10.66
N GLY A 91 -5.35 -2.20 10.81
CA GLY A 91 -4.97 -3.59 10.93
C GLY A 91 -3.60 -3.82 11.53
N SER A 92 -3.29 -5.10 11.76
CA SER A 92 -2.04 -5.55 12.31
C SER A 92 -1.25 -6.32 11.25
N VAL A 93 0.05 -6.02 11.13
CA VAL A 93 1.02 -6.87 10.45
C VAL A 93 1.43 -7.97 11.43
N THR A 94 1.35 -9.22 11.02
CA THR A 94 1.50 -10.40 11.89
C THR A 94 2.75 -11.23 11.59
N THR A 95 3.30 -11.10 10.41
CA THR A 95 4.53 -11.78 10.00
C THR A 95 5.19 -11.04 8.84
N GLY A 96 6.46 -11.30 8.65
CA GLY A 96 7.27 -10.80 7.57
C GLY A 96 8.74 -11.06 7.77
N SER A 97 9.54 -10.62 6.83
CA SER A 97 11.00 -10.64 6.87
C SER A 97 11.57 -9.28 6.51
N PHE A 98 12.73 -9.00 7.04
CA PHE A 98 13.50 -7.81 6.73
C PHE A 98 14.91 -8.23 6.33
N ARG A 99 15.44 -7.63 5.27
CA ARG A 99 16.81 -7.79 4.82
C ARG A 99 17.47 -6.43 4.68
N ASP A 100 18.67 -6.30 5.25
CA ASP A 100 19.53 -5.12 5.17
C ASP A 100 20.86 -5.49 4.51
N GLU A 101 21.14 -4.84 3.40
CA GLU A 101 22.32 -5.11 2.58
C GLU A 101 23.11 -3.82 2.37
N ASP A 102 24.42 -3.81 2.73
CA ASP A 102 25.32 -2.69 2.49
C ASP A 102 26.40 -3.03 1.47
N PHE A 103 26.76 -2.04 0.66
CA PHE A 103 27.65 -2.23 -0.49
C PHE A 103 28.81 -1.23 -0.48
N ASN A 104 30.03 -1.74 -0.79
CA ASN A 104 31.19 -0.91 -1.15
C ASN A 104 31.13 -0.60 -2.66
N ALA A 105 31.24 0.68 -2.99
CA ALA A 105 31.21 1.19 -4.37
C ALA A 105 29.97 0.73 -5.18
N GLY A 106 28.89 0.32 -4.49
CA GLY A 106 27.66 -0.17 -5.10
C GLY A 106 27.78 -1.57 -5.73
N GLN A 107 28.88 -2.27 -5.54
CA GLN A 107 29.15 -3.54 -6.22
C GLN A 107 29.48 -4.69 -5.26
N VAL A 108 30.26 -4.44 -4.23
CA VAL A 108 30.71 -5.47 -3.29
C VAL A 108 29.87 -5.39 -2.04
N LYS A 109 29.02 -6.40 -1.83
CA LYS A 109 28.24 -6.53 -0.61
C LYS A 109 29.19 -6.90 0.53
N PHE A 110 29.22 -6.08 1.60
CA PHE A 110 30.06 -6.32 2.78
C PHE A 110 29.23 -6.57 4.04
N SER A 111 27.94 -6.17 4.04
CA SER A 111 26.98 -6.50 5.09
C SER A 111 25.74 -7.09 4.45
N ASP A 112 25.21 -8.15 5.04
CA ASP A 112 23.97 -8.82 4.63
C ASP A 112 23.35 -9.44 5.89
N THR A 113 22.25 -8.86 6.34
CA THR A 113 21.55 -9.36 7.52
C THR A 113 20.09 -9.62 7.23
N THR A 114 19.51 -10.62 7.89
CA THR A 114 18.07 -10.90 7.85
C THR A 114 17.49 -10.92 9.25
N SER A 115 16.29 -10.35 9.37
CA SER A 115 15.54 -10.25 10.63
C SER A 115 14.10 -10.73 10.42
N SER A 116 13.44 -11.15 11.50
CA SER A 116 11.99 -11.43 11.46
C SER A 116 11.20 -10.14 11.72
N VAL A 117 10.02 -10.04 11.09
CA VAL A 117 9.05 -8.97 11.34
C VAL A 117 7.79 -9.59 11.93
N PRO A 118 7.74 -9.82 13.25
CA PRO A 118 6.61 -10.49 13.89
C PRO A 118 5.45 -9.57 14.22
N SER A 119 5.61 -8.24 14.05
CA SER A 119 4.62 -7.27 14.47
C SER A 119 4.70 -5.96 13.68
N GLY A 120 3.55 -5.31 13.60
CA GLY A 120 3.40 -4.00 12.99
C GLY A 120 1.93 -3.61 12.92
N TRP A 121 1.67 -2.45 12.34
CA TRP A 121 0.31 -1.99 12.07
C TRP A 121 0.23 -1.31 10.71
N ILE A 122 -0.96 -1.30 10.15
CA ILE A 122 -1.32 -0.60 8.93
C ILE A 122 -2.58 0.21 9.18
N GLY A 123 -2.58 1.46 8.70
CA GLY A 123 -3.75 2.32 8.75
C GLY A 123 -3.86 3.14 7.48
N TYR A 124 -5.08 3.30 6.97
CA TYR A 124 -5.31 4.12 5.80
C TYR A 124 -6.69 4.75 5.81
N GLY A 125 -6.82 5.82 5.04
CA GLY A 125 -8.09 6.44 4.73
C GLY A 125 -8.10 7.01 3.33
N THR A 126 -9.25 6.94 2.66
CA THR A 126 -9.49 7.56 1.37
C THR A 126 -10.78 8.37 1.39
N ILE A 127 -10.82 9.42 0.59
CA ILE A 127 -12.04 10.17 0.28
C ILE A 127 -12.00 10.57 -1.19
N ASP A 128 -13.02 10.21 -1.93
CA ASP A 128 -13.14 10.46 -3.36
C ASP A 128 -14.50 11.11 -3.65
N ILE A 129 -14.50 12.15 -4.49
CA ILE A 129 -15.70 12.72 -5.10
C ILE A 129 -15.68 12.43 -6.59
N GLY A 130 -16.81 12.02 -7.13
CA GLY A 130 -16.90 11.63 -8.53
C GLY A 130 -18.29 11.78 -9.10
N ARG A 131 -18.40 11.46 -10.40
CA ARG A 131 -19.65 11.48 -11.13
C ARG A 131 -19.80 10.22 -11.97
N ASN A 132 -21.00 9.62 -11.96
CA ASN A 132 -21.35 8.53 -12.86
C ASN A 132 -21.73 9.12 -14.21
N GLU A 133 -20.91 8.88 -15.23
CA GLU A 133 -21.13 9.40 -16.59
C GLU A 133 -22.13 8.53 -17.37
N TRP A 134 -22.10 7.22 -17.13
CA TRP A 134 -23.04 6.27 -17.72
C TRP A 134 -23.76 5.50 -16.64
N THR A 135 -25.09 5.47 -16.76
CA THR A 135 -25.96 4.76 -15.84
C THR A 135 -26.96 3.97 -16.65
N LEU A 136 -26.92 2.64 -16.55
CA LEU A 136 -27.80 1.70 -17.21
C LEU A 136 -28.49 0.82 -16.19
N ARG A 137 -29.58 0.13 -16.62
CA ARG A 137 -30.36 -0.77 -15.77
C ARG A 137 -30.78 -0.11 -14.45
N GLN A 138 -31.35 1.10 -14.55
CA GLN A 138 -31.83 1.88 -13.41
C GLN A 138 -30.77 2.08 -12.30
N GLY A 139 -29.52 2.28 -12.71
CA GLY A 139 -28.41 2.55 -11.79
C GLY A 139 -27.63 1.33 -11.31
N ARG A 140 -28.04 0.12 -11.69
CA ARG A 140 -27.29 -1.10 -11.33
C ARG A 140 -26.00 -1.30 -12.13
N THR A 141 -25.88 -0.64 -13.27
CA THR A 141 -24.64 -0.58 -14.05
C THR A 141 -24.25 0.87 -14.20
N THR A 142 -23.14 1.23 -13.60
CA THR A 142 -22.61 2.59 -13.64
C THR A 142 -21.13 2.57 -14.00
N LEU A 143 -20.71 3.59 -14.72
CA LEU A 143 -19.29 3.88 -14.93
C LEU A 143 -19.11 5.37 -14.68
N GLY A 144 -18.20 5.71 -13.82
CA GLY A 144 -17.91 7.07 -13.41
C GLY A 144 -16.43 7.33 -13.27
N ALA A 145 -16.10 8.62 -13.12
CA ALA A 145 -14.77 9.09 -12.82
C ALA A 145 -14.74 9.79 -11.47
N PHE A 146 -13.61 9.79 -10.81
CA PHE A 146 -13.43 10.46 -9.53
C PHE A 146 -12.07 11.12 -9.39
N VAL A 147 -12.01 12.07 -8.46
CA VAL A 147 -10.78 12.62 -7.90
C VAL A 147 -10.84 12.49 -6.38
N GLY A 148 -9.71 12.34 -5.75
CA GLY A 148 -9.70 12.15 -4.29
C GLY A 148 -8.33 12.26 -3.66
N TYR A 149 -8.33 11.95 -2.39
CA TYR A 149 -7.15 11.95 -1.54
C TYR A 149 -7.08 10.64 -0.75
N SER A 150 -5.86 10.14 -0.55
CA SER A 150 -5.61 9.02 0.35
C SER A 150 -4.39 9.25 1.22
N GLN A 151 -4.44 8.70 2.43
CA GLN A 151 -3.28 8.50 3.28
C GLN A 151 -3.19 7.02 3.63
N TRP A 152 -1.97 6.47 3.50
CA TRP A 152 -1.62 5.10 3.88
C TRP A 152 -0.36 5.15 4.72
N THR A 153 -0.42 4.57 5.92
CA THR A 153 0.71 4.44 6.86
C THR A 153 0.88 2.98 7.23
N GLU A 154 2.11 2.53 7.19
CA GLU A 154 2.50 1.20 7.66
C GLU A 154 3.72 1.35 8.57
N SER A 155 3.71 0.64 9.70
CA SER A 155 4.82 0.61 10.66
C SER A 155 5.09 -0.82 11.06
N VAL A 156 6.33 -1.26 10.94
CA VAL A 156 6.75 -2.63 11.23
C VAL A 156 8.00 -2.64 12.10
N ASP A 157 8.07 -3.65 12.96
CA ASP A 157 9.19 -3.87 13.88
C ASP A 157 9.98 -5.12 13.46
N ALA A 158 11.28 -4.97 13.22
CA ALA A 158 12.20 -6.07 12.92
C ALA A 158 12.97 -6.48 14.18
N TYR A 159 13.08 -7.79 14.39
CA TYR A 159 13.70 -8.38 15.55
C TYR A 159 14.79 -9.39 15.18
N GLY A 160 15.86 -9.40 15.98
CA GLY A 160 17.04 -10.23 15.78
C GLY A 160 17.78 -9.86 14.50
N ALA A 161 18.95 -10.43 14.27
CA ALA A 161 19.61 -10.40 12.98
C ALA A 161 20.46 -11.65 12.78
N THR A 162 20.33 -12.27 11.63
CA THR A 162 21.27 -13.30 11.16
C THR A 162 22.29 -12.62 10.26
N ASP A 163 23.56 -12.67 10.65
CA ASP A 163 24.68 -12.09 9.90
C ASP A 163 25.22 -13.11 8.89
N HIS A 164 24.99 -12.87 7.62
CA HIS A 164 25.40 -13.78 6.54
C HIS A 164 26.84 -13.62 6.10
N LEU A 165 27.48 -12.48 6.41
CA LEU A 165 28.83 -12.14 5.96
C LEU A 165 29.81 -11.91 7.12
N GLY A 166 29.36 -12.00 8.37
CA GLY A 166 30.20 -11.81 9.56
C GLY A 166 30.56 -10.34 9.86
N PHE A 167 29.89 -9.37 9.22
CA PHE A 167 30.22 -7.96 9.34
C PHE A 167 29.88 -7.38 10.73
N ILE A 168 28.76 -7.77 11.31
CA ILE A 168 28.34 -7.29 12.63
C ILE A 168 28.93 -8.12 13.78
N GLY A 169 29.75 -9.15 13.46
CA GLY A 169 30.45 -9.97 14.45
C GLY A 169 29.61 -11.06 15.09
N GLY A 170 28.50 -11.46 14.46
CA GLY A 170 27.64 -12.55 14.90
C GLY A 170 26.16 -12.19 14.89
N ASN A 171 25.33 -13.20 15.19
CA ASN A 171 23.88 -13.01 15.19
C ASN A 171 23.40 -12.21 16.40
N ILE A 172 22.35 -11.41 16.18
CA ILE A 172 21.61 -10.70 17.24
C ILE A 172 20.43 -11.56 17.67
N ASP A 173 20.22 -11.68 18.99
CA ASP A 173 19.12 -12.48 19.54
C ASP A 173 17.75 -12.03 19.04
N ARG A 174 16.87 -12.99 18.79
CA ARG A 174 15.54 -12.76 18.21
C ARG A 174 14.58 -11.96 19.10
N SER A 175 14.89 -11.78 20.39
CA SER A 175 14.12 -10.93 21.29
C SER A 175 14.48 -9.44 21.18
N VAL A 176 15.60 -9.12 20.53
CA VAL A 176 16.12 -7.77 20.42
C VAL A 176 15.48 -7.07 19.23
N LYS A 177 14.78 -5.98 19.48
CA LYS A 177 14.29 -5.09 18.41
C LYS A 177 15.48 -4.36 17.77
N VAL A 178 15.68 -4.57 16.50
CA VAL A 178 16.80 -3.98 15.74
C VAL A 178 16.38 -2.74 14.97
N ILE A 179 15.22 -2.79 14.28
CA ILE A 179 14.74 -1.67 13.48
C ILE A 179 13.22 -1.54 13.63
N THR A 180 12.73 -0.29 13.60
CA THR A 180 11.33 0.05 13.32
C THR A 180 11.30 0.86 12.05
N ASN A 181 10.55 0.43 11.05
CA ASN A 181 10.30 1.21 9.82
C ASN A 181 8.86 1.68 9.78
N LYS A 182 8.66 2.99 9.54
CA LYS A 182 7.34 3.58 9.40
C LYS A 182 7.29 4.41 8.12
N VAL A 183 6.52 3.97 7.16
CA VAL A 183 6.27 4.69 5.90
C VAL A 183 4.87 5.28 5.88
N THR A 184 4.77 6.54 5.46
CA THR A 184 3.50 7.24 5.25
C THR A 184 3.47 7.82 3.85
N TRP A 185 2.44 7.46 3.08
CA TRP A 185 2.13 8.01 1.78
C TRP A 185 0.89 8.90 1.88
N ARG A 186 0.97 10.10 1.31
CA ARG A 186 -0.17 11.02 1.13
C ARG A 186 -0.31 11.29 -0.36
N SER A 187 -1.48 11.00 -0.93
CA SER A 187 -1.63 10.86 -2.37
C SER A 187 -2.86 11.57 -2.90
N LEU A 188 -2.73 12.21 -4.03
CA LEU A 188 -3.84 12.60 -4.88
C LEU A 188 -4.24 11.41 -5.76
N ARG A 189 -5.54 11.22 -5.96
CA ARG A 189 -6.11 10.12 -6.73
C ARG A 189 -6.97 10.65 -7.86
N VAL A 190 -6.84 10.03 -9.03
CA VAL A 190 -7.76 10.23 -10.18
C VAL A 190 -8.11 8.85 -10.69
N GLY A 191 -9.39 8.54 -10.83
CA GLY A 191 -9.74 7.17 -11.14
C GLY A 191 -11.08 6.98 -11.82
N LEU A 192 -11.37 5.71 -12.08
CA LEU A 192 -12.62 5.21 -12.62
C LEU A 192 -13.27 4.29 -11.59
N ALA A 193 -14.58 4.42 -11.46
CA ALA A 193 -15.42 3.57 -10.62
C ALA A 193 -16.48 2.91 -11.50
N ALA A 194 -16.55 1.58 -11.45
CA ALA A 194 -17.51 0.80 -12.21
C ALA A 194 -18.33 -0.10 -11.29
N ASN A 195 -19.65 -0.14 -11.50
CA ASN A 195 -20.52 -1.20 -11.00
C ASN A 195 -21.20 -1.85 -12.19
N LEU A 196 -21.05 -3.15 -12.33
CA LEU A 196 -21.60 -3.93 -13.44
C LEU A 196 -22.58 -4.94 -12.88
N GLY A 197 -23.88 -4.72 -13.11
CA GLY A 197 -24.93 -5.66 -12.74
C GLY A 197 -24.84 -6.93 -13.59
N LEU A 198 -24.44 -8.04 -12.99
CA LEU A 198 -24.31 -9.35 -13.66
C LEU A 198 -25.63 -10.13 -13.64
N GLY A 199 -26.57 -9.76 -12.79
CA GLY A 199 -27.89 -10.37 -12.65
C GLY A 199 -28.77 -9.54 -11.72
N GLU A 200 -29.87 -10.11 -11.24
CA GLU A 200 -30.80 -9.41 -10.34
C GLU A 200 -30.17 -9.09 -8.97
N ARG A 201 -29.33 -10.00 -8.45
CA ARG A 201 -28.75 -9.95 -7.11
C ARG A 201 -27.23 -9.90 -7.11
N THR A 202 -26.59 -9.92 -8.25
CA THR A 202 -25.12 -10.00 -8.32
C THR A 202 -24.58 -8.84 -9.14
N GLN A 203 -23.52 -8.22 -8.63
CA GLN A 203 -22.81 -7.15 -9.31
C GLN A 203 -21.30 -7.29 -9.13
N LEU A 204 -20.53 -6.81 -10.10
CA LEU A 204 -19.10 -6.60 -10.00
C LEU A 204 -18.85 -5.11 -9.77
N SER A 205 -18.20 -4.77 -8.65
CA SER A 205 -17.73 -3.43 -8.35
C SER A 205 -16.23 -3.36 -8.58
N ALA A 206 -15.75 -2.34 -9.26
CA ALA A 206 -14.32 -2.14 -9.48
C ALA A 206 -13.96 -0.65 -9.43
N ASP A 207 -12.88 -0.35 -8.73
CA ASP A 207 -12.26 0.97 -8.66
C ASP A 207 -10.81 0.86 -9.14
N PHE A 208 -10.45 1.69 -10.10
CA PHE A 208 -9.07 1.90 -10.49
C PHE A 208 -8.68 3.35 -10.23
N ALA A 209 -7.66 3.57 -9.41
CA ALA A 209 -7.12 4.90 -9.16
C ALA A 209 -5.66 4.97 -9.63
N PHE A 210 -5.37 5.92 -10.51
CA PHE A 210 -4.04 6.41 -10.76
C PHE A 210 -3.67 7.46 -9.71
N ILE A 211 -2.45 7.42 -9.23
CA ILE A 211 -1.88 8.38 -8.26
C ILE A 211 -0.86 9.23 -9.02
N PRO A 212 -1.26 10.40 -9.55
CA PRO A 212 -0.34 11.28 -10.28
C PRO A 212 0.71 11.92 -9.38
N TYR A 213 0.39 12.06 -8.10
CA TYR A 213 1.27 12.64 -7.08
C TYR A 213 1.07 11.99 -5.73
N ALA A 214 2.17 11.56 -5.13
CA ALA A 214 2.25 11.10 -3.76
C ALA A 214 3.44 11.74 -3.06
N LYS A 215 3.26 12.10 -1.79
CA LYS A 215 4.35 12.49 -0.88
C LYS A 215 4.61 11.34 0.08
N ALA A 216 5.87 10.89 0.12
CA ALA A 216 6.35 9.89 1.04
C ALA A 216 7.08 10.53 2.21
N ARG A 217 6.89 9.97 3.40
CA ARG A 217 7.78 10.13 4.55
C ARG A 217 8.02 8.75 5.14
N ASN A 218 9.27 8.32 5.14
CA ASN A 218 9.72 7.10 5.81
C ASN A 218 10.58 7.48 6.99
N GLU A 219 10.27 6.93 8.15
CA GLU A 219 10.99 7.09 9.42
C GLU A 219 11.57 5.72 9.76
N ASP A 220 12.89 5.60 9.69
CA ASP A 220 13.60 4.37 9.96
C ASP A 220 14.43 4.53 11.24
N SER A 221 14.23 3.61 12.17
CA SER A 221 14.72 3.68 13.56
C SER A 221 15.63 2.50 13.84
N HIS A 222 16.94 2.69 13.74
CA HIS A 222 17.95 1.70 14.10
C HIS A 222 18.21 1.75 15.59
N HIS A 223 17.57 0.88 16.38
CA HIS A 223 17.58 0.92 17.85
C HIS A 223 18.95 0.63 18.46
N LEU A 224 19.81 -0.13 17.78
CA LEU A 224 21.16 -0.46 18.26
C LEU A 224 22.22 0.58 17.87
N ARG A 225 21.85 1.62 17.11
CA ARG A 225 22.77 2.64 16.61
C ARG A 225 22.59 4.00 17.28
N THR A 226 22.19 4.00 18.56
CA THR A 226 21.89 5.21 19.35
C THR A 226 22.98 5.57 20.36
N ASN A 227 24.01 4.73 20.53
CA ASN A 227 25.12 4.99 21.47
C ASN A 227 26.16 5.93 20.83
N PRO A 228 26.39 7.15 21.38
CA PRO A 228 27.34 8.11 20.81
C PRO A 228 28.80 7.63 20.77
N SER A 229 29.16 6.65 21.62
CA SER A 229 30.50 6.08 21.63
C SER A 229 30.71 4.99 20.56
N SER A 230 29.69 4.59 19.85
CA SER A 230 29.77 3.60 18.76
C SER A 230 30.21 4.25 17.48
N ILE A 231 31.09 3.57 16.73
CA ILE A 231 31.46 3.97 15.36
C ILE A 231 30.25 3.86 14.39
N PHE A 232 29.19 3.13 14.78
CA PHE A 232 27.96 2.96 14.03
C PHE A 232 26.84 3.91 14.49
N PHE A 233 27.14 4.92 15.28
CA PHE A 233 26.18 5.89 15.78
C PHE A 233 25.42 6.60 14.67
N LEU A 234 24.10 6.64 14.77
CA LEU A 234 23.20 7.37 13.85
C LEU A 234 22.35 8.45 14.56
N GLY A 235 22.43 8.52 15.89
CA GLY A 235 21.63 9.47 16.66
C GLY A 235 20.39 8.83 17.32
N PRO A 236 19.57 9.67 17.98
CA PRO A 236 18.31 9.21 18.55
C PRO A 236 17.32 8.79 17.48
N VAL A 237 16.43 7.87 17.80
CA VAL A 237 15.36 7.41 16.90
C VAL A 237 14.23 8.43 16.75
N PRO A 238 13.60 8.59 15.57
CA PRO A 238 13.99 7.99 14.28
C PRO A 238 15.29 8.61 13.80
N ASN A 239 16.28 7.79 13.49
CA ASN A 239 17.60 8.25 13.13
C ASN A 239 17.89 8.28 11.63
N ILE A 240 16.97 7.80 10.82
CA ILE A 240 16.95 7.99 9.37
C ILE A 240 15.57 8.48 8.96
N ILE A 241 15.54 9.53 8.17
CA ILE A 241 14.32 10.09 7.59
C ILE A 241 14.48 10.14 6.07
N ILE A 242 13.52 9.58 5.36
CA ILE A 242 13.44 9.69 3.91
C ILE A 242 12.18 10.47 3.54
N GLU A 243 12.35 11.53 2.76
CA GLU A 243 11.25 12.27 2.18
C GLU A 243 11.32 12.17 0.66
N GLY A 244 10.18 11.92 0.02
CA GLY A 244 10.13 11.73 -1.42
C GLY A 244 8.80 12.12 -2.02
N GLU A 245 8.82 12.26 -3.35
CA GLU A 245 7.64 12.44 -4.17
C GLU A 245 7.56 11.34 -5.21
N GLY A 246 6.34 10.89 -5.49
CA GLY A 246 6.16 9.72 -6.33
C GLY A 246 4.79 9.64 -6.99
N ARG A 247 4.52 8.47 -7.53
CA ARG A 247 3.28 8.12 -8.22
C ARG A 247 2.95 6.65 -8.01
N GLY A 248 1.74 6.26 -8.37
CA GLY A 248 1.32 4.88 -8.17
C GLY A 248 -0.02 4.55 -8.82
N ALA A 249 -0.55 3.40 -8.43
CA ALA A 249 -1.88 2.95 -8.83
C ALA A 249 -2.49 2.08 -7.73
N GLN A 250 -3.81 2.09 -7.66
CA GLN A 250 -4.61 1.24 -6.79
C GLN A 250 -5.74 0.60 -7.58
N LEU A 251 -5.98 -0.67 -7.34
CA LEU A 251 -7.08 -1.44 -7.91
C LEU A 251 -7.80 -2.16 -6.78
N ASP A 252 -9.12 -1.98 -6.73
CA ASP A 252 -10.05 -2.72 -5.89
C ASP A 252 -11.10 -3.33 -6.80
N ALA A 253 -11.34 -4.64 -6.73
CA ALA A 253 -12.40 -5.32 -7.48
C ALA A 253 -13.11 -6.32 -6.58
N GLU A 254 -14.44 -6.32 -6.60
CA GLU A 254 -15.27 -7.08 -5.68
C GLU A 254 -16.53 -7.60 -6.37
N LEU A 255 -16.74 -8.90 -6.30
CA LEU A 255 -18.00 -9.54 -6.65
C LEU A 255 -18.93 -9.48 -5.44
N ARG A 256 -20.11 -8.88 -5.59
CA ARG A 256 -21.10 -8.68 -4.54
C ARG A 256 -22.38 -9.41 -4.87
N HIS A 257 -22.96 -10.04 -3.86
CA HIS A 257 -24.24 -10.77 -3.99
C HIS A 257 -25.21 -10.34 -2.88
N GLU A 258 -26.41 -9.95 -3.26
CA GLU A 258 -27.48 -9.60 -2.33
C GLU A 258 -28.01 -10.88 -1.65
N ILE A 259 -27.75 -11.01 -0.36
CA ILE A 259 -28.14 -12.15 0.48
C ILE A 259 -29.46 -11.92 1.22
N ALA A 260 -29.82 -10.65 1.42
CA ALA A 260 -31.08 -10.21 2.00
C ALA A 260 -31.42 -8.82 1.41
N PRO A 261 -32.66 -8.34 1.51
CA PRO A 261 -33.01 -7.02 0.99
C PRO A 261 -32.02 -5.93 1.43
N ARG A 262 -31.38 -5.27 0.46
CA ARG A 262 -30.38 -4.20 0.68
C ARG A 262 -29.11 -4.62 1.44
N THR A 263 -28.85 -5.92 1.56
CA THR A 263 -27.68 -6.43 2.27
C THR A 263 -26.89 -7.31 1.32
N GLU A 264 -25.63 -6.93 1.08
CA GLU A 264 -24.75 -7.60 0.14
C GLU A 264 -23.55 -8.21 0.86
N LEU A 265 -23.18 -9.42 0.44
CA LEU A 265 -21.90 -10.06 0.77
C LEU A 265 -20.97 -9.93 -0.42
N GLY A 266 -19.73 -9.49 -0.19
CA GLY A 266 -18.73 -9.30 -1.21
C GLY A 266 -17.47 -10.14 -0.98
N ILE A 267 -16.85 -10.56 -2.10
CA ILE A 267 -15.51 -11.17 -2.13
C ILE A 267 -14.72 -10.47 -3.22
N GLY A 268 -13.50 -10.06 -2.91
CA GLY A 268 -12.73 -9.25 -3.83
C GLY A 268 -11.24 -9.43 -3.75
N VAL A 269 -10.56 -8.63 -4.58
CA VAL A 269 -9.09 -8.52 -4.62
C VAL A 269 -8.70 -7.05 -4.58
N ARG A 270 -7.55 -6.79 -4.00
CA ARG A 270 -6.99 -5.44 -3.86
C ARG A 270 -5.51 -5.46 -4.22
N TYR A 271 -5.06 -4.43 -4.95
CA TYR A 271 -3.67 -4.20 -5.32
C TYR A 271 -3.34 -2.71 -5.22
N TRP A 272 -2.40 -2.34 -4.36
CA TRP A 272 -1.94 -0.98 -4.14
C TRP A 272 -0.43 -0.91 -4.32
N TYR A 273 0.02 0.00 -5.17
CA TYR A 273 1.44 0.23 -5.43
C TYR A 273 1.73 1.72 -5.52
N ILE A 274 2.73 2.19 -4.76
CA ILE A 274 3.22 3.56 -4.82
C ILE A 274 4.74 3.52 -4.80
N LYS A 275 5.38 4.29 -5.69
CA LYS A 275 6.83 4.40 -5.80
C LYS A 275 7.25 5.86 -5.87
N ALA A 276 8.25 6.24 -5.07
CA ALA A 276 8.90 7.54 -5.17
C ALA A 276 9.72 7.63 -6.47
N THR A 277 9.64 8.75 -7.15
CA THR A 277 10.41 9.07 -8.36
C THR A 277 11.61 9.94 -8.05
N LYS A 278 11.61 10.61 -6.90
CA LYS A 278 12.71 11.39 -6.33
C LYS A 278 12.57 11.46 -4.81
N GLY A 279 13.65 11.71 -4.12
CA GLY A 279 13.64 11.90 -2.68
C GLY A 279 15.04 12.00 -2.09
N THR A 280 15.07 12.33 -0.82
CA THR A 280 16.28 12.54 -0.04
C THR A 280 16.21 11.75 1.25
N ARG A 281 17.31 11.10 1.60
CA ARG A 281 17.55 10.46 2.89
C ARG A 281 18.42 11.38 3.74
N THR A 282 17.99 11.63 4.96
CA THR A 282 18.71 12.40 5.98
C THR A 282 18.98 11.54 7.20
N VAL A 283 20.11 11.79 7.84
CA VAL A 283 20.44 11.34 9.20
C VAL A 283 20.46 12.58 10.09
N PRO A 284 19.44 12.83 10.92
CA PRO A 284 19.28 14.09 11.64
C PRO A 284 20.47 14.45 12.54
N ALA A 285 21.20 13.46 13.05
CA ALA A 285 22.41 13.67 13.85
C ALA A 285 23.61 14.19 13.03
N PHE A 286 23.55 14.11 11.69
CA PHE A 286 24.62 14.53 10.79
C PHE A 286 24.10 15.50 9.73
N PRO A 287 23.80 16.77 10.08
CA PRO A 287 23.35 17.77 9.14
C PRO A 287 24.36 17.93 7.98
N GLY A 288 23.85 17.99 6.74
CA GLY A 288 24.67 18.08 5.54
C GLY A 288 25.12 16.73 4.94
N ALA A 289 24.83 15.60 5.60
CA ALA A 289 25.05 14.25 5.06
C ALA A 289 23.79 13.69 4.36
N GLU A 290 23.16 14.54 3.57
CA GLU A 290 21.97 14.16 2.81
C GLU A 290 22.34 13.36 1.57
N THR A 291 21.54 12.32 1.29
CA THR A 291 21.79 11.46 0.13
C THR A 291 20.51 11.27 -0.69
N PRO A 292 20.60 11.24 -2.04
CA PRO A 292 19.45 10.90 -2.84
C PRO A 292 19.04 9.44 -2.63
N ILE A 293 17.74 9.20 -2.68
CA ILE A 293 17.22 7.82 -2.76
C ILE A 293 17.46 7.26 -4.15
N VAL A 294 17.70 5.95 -4.22
CA VAL A 294 17.68 5.19 -5.47
C VAL A 294 16.29 4.61 -5.68
N GLU A 295 15.69 4.13 -4.59
CA GLU A 295 14.36 3.54 -4.61
C GLU A 295 13.65 3.77 -3.28
N LEU A 296 12.35 4.00 -3.33
CA LEU A 296 11.42 3.88 -2.22
C LEU A 296 10.05 3.51 -2.80
N TYR A 297 9.52 2.35 -2.42
CA TYR A 297 8.16 1.96 -2.80
C TYR A 297 7.48 1.16 -1.71
N SER A 298 6.15 1.11 -1.78
CA SER A 298 5.31 0.20 -1.02
C SER A 298 4.33 -0.48 -1.95
N LEU A 299 4.20 -1.79 -1.78
CA LEU A 299 3.27 -2.66 -2.47
C LEU A 299 2.42 -3.38 -1.43
N ARG A 300 1.12 -3.51 -1.68
CA ARG A 300 0.25 -4.39 -0.90
C ARG A 300 -0.83 -4.99 -1.79
N THR A 301 -1.04 -6.29 -1.64
CA THR A 301 -2.05 -7.04 -2.38
C THR A 301 -2.75 -8.04 -1.47
N GLY A 302 -3.93 -8.50 -1.86
CA GLY A 302 -4.64 -9.52 -1.10
C GLY A 302 -6.09 -9.67 -1.49
N VAL A 303 -6.79 -10.47 -0.68
CA VAL A 303 -8.20 -10.79 -0.86
C VAL A 303 -9.06 -10.08 0.18
N THR A 304 -10.28 -9.72 -0.20
CA THR A 304 -11.22 -9.04 0.68
C THR A 304 -12.51 -9.83 0.82
N ALA A 305 -13.14 -9.72 1.99
CA ALA A 305 -14.52 -10.12 2.21
C ALA A 305 -15.28 -8.96 2.84
N SER A 306 -16.48 -8.67 2.38
CA SER A 306 -17.27 -7.53 2.88
C SER A 306 -18.72 -7.89 3.16
N LEU A 307 -19.33 -7.10 4.04
CA LEU A 307 -20.76 -7.04 4.26
C LEU A 307 -21.18 -5.58 4.19
N SER A 308 -22.17 -5.29 3.35
CA SER A 308 -22.66 -3.91 3.19
C SER A 308 -24.18 -3.84 3.22
N HIS A 309 -24.67 -2.64 3.52
CA HIS A 309 -26.09 -2.29 3.49
C HIS A 309 -26.29 -1.06 2.60
N THR A 310 -27.27 -1.15 1.70
CA THR A 310 -27.65 -0.06 0.81
C THR A 310 -28.99 0.54 1.21
N TRP A 311 -29.26 1.83 0.92
CA TRP A 311 -30.53 2.51 1.20
C TRP A 311 -31.02 3.41 0.07
#